data_2cda50d8d6a4f419021676ad3f97a8db
#
_entry.id   2cda50d8d6a4f419021676ad3f97a8db
#
_cell.length_a   1.000
_cell.length_b   1.000
_cell.length_c   1.000
_cell.angle_alpha   90.00
_cell.angle_beta   90.00
_cell.angle_gamma   90.00
#
_symmetry.space_group_name_H-M   'P 1'
#
loop_
_entity.id
_entity.type
_entity.pdbx_description
1 polymer ?
#
loop_
_entity_poly.entity_id
_entity_poly.type
_entity_poly.pdbx_seq_one_letter_code
_entity_poly.pdbx_strand_id
1 'polypeptide(L)'
;AAGRVAAHCIVGAYTDRAALAELAALASGLAPDLEKSVGSLVQSDLLLESSGEQDKTYSFRHALVRDVAYESMLREHRRQLHERLVRDVIPDDEKQRVPELVAHHLTEAGLVVEALNYWKQAGYRASRASAHYEAIAHFQRGLTLIRELAEDAERERLELGFQAGLTGPLIASTGYTSEAVKAVVARTSELSKRVDNAPEIFSVLYSRWGFLLTSGSIFESYNAAREFSSLAERQGNKDALYARYRMLGASRMCLGELEAARLDLEQAVSLYRKEEHEGLITAYGVAIRVAARCFMGEVLWLKGFPDSARGNVTLALEEAKSIGHTHSIGMALYFCGLVSFLYRDANAVREYTEEMMNLASRQPLAAWPTLGKAMQGWAQLAEGDLDGGLPLMRQGIDSAKKAGISMFMPFLTTRLAEILLSLDRVDDAESIIADSEALMDRTGERNYEGELRRLKGELSWRQGLFEEAEAQFCAALEVARKQEAKAVELRATISYARFLAARGQPDRGCAMLSSIAAWFEEGKDGHDLVTAEAAIAALKGEARQV
;
A
#
# COMPACT_ATOMS: atom_id res chain seq x y z
N ALA A 1 -52.58 -16.48 -0.93
CA ALA A 1 -51.54 -17.14 -0.11
C ALA A 1 -50.15 -17.00 -0.74
N ALA A 2 -49.96 -17.32 -2.05
CA ALA A 2 -48.65 -17.26 -2.71
C ALA A 2 -48.01 -15.86 -2.71
N GLY A 3 -48.73 -14.79 -2.96
CA GLY A 3 -48.19 -13.42 -2.95
C GLY A 3 -47.73 -12.91 -1.58
N ARG A 4 -48.24 -13.51 -0.48
CA ARG A 4 -47.90 -13.10 0.89
C ARG A 4 -46.67 -13.82 1.42
N VAL A 5 -46.47 -15.07 1.02
CA VAL A 5 -45.21 -15.82 1.25
C VAL A 5 -44.09 -15.13 0.46
N ALA A 6 -44.42 -14.61 -0.70
CA ALA A 6 -43.51 -13.90 -1.59
C ALA A 6 -42.90 -12.63 -0.97
N ALA A 7 -43.70 -11.81 -0.30
CA ALA A 7 -43.20 -10.61 0.37
C ALA A 7 -42.16 -10.95 1.44
N HIS A 8 -42.41 -12.01 2.21
CA HIS A 8 -41.45 -12.48 3.22
C HIS A 8 -40.15 -13.07 2.64
N CYS A 9 -40.21 -13.68 1.45
CA CYS A 9 -39.02 -14.20 0.76
C CYS A 9 -38.05 -13.08 0.35
N ILE A 10 -38.56 -11.90 0.04
CA ILE A 10 -37.77 -10.75 -0.42
C ILE A 10 -37.09 -10.05 0.76
N VAL A 11 -37.75 -10.01 1.93
CA VAL A 11 -37.26 -9.30 3.13
C VAL A 11 -36.13 -10.04 3.85
N GLY A 12 -36.00 -11.31 3.69
CA GLY A 12 -34.93 -12.25 4.14
C GLY A 12 -34.11 -11.98 5.40
N ALA A 13 -33.88 -10.71 5.74
CA ALA A 13 -33.15 -10.24 6.92
C ALA A 13 -33.92 -9.20 7.74
N TYR A 14 -35.05 -8.66 7.24
CA TYR A 14 -35.92 -7.72 7.95
C TYR A 14 -37.19 -8.44 8.36
N THR A 15 -37.30 -8.71 9.65
CA THR A 15 -38.34 -9.58 10.20
C THR A 15 -39.23 -8.87 11.20
N ASP A 16 -39.34 -7.56 11.08
CA ASP A 16 -40.27 -6.76 11.86
C ASP A 16 -41.69 -6.94 11.31
N ARG A 17 -42.65 -7.08 12.23
CA ARG A 17 -44.08 -7.27 11.94
C ARG A 17 -44.67 -6.12 11.12
N ALA A 18 -44.21 -4.90 11.33
CA ALA A 18 -44.67 -3.72 10.61
C ALA A 18 -44.25 -3.77 9.14
N ALA A 19 -42.98 -4.07 8.85
CA ALA A 19 -42.43 -4.21 7.50
C ALA A 19 -43.10 -5.36 6.73
N LEU A 20 -43.38 -6.48 7.41
CA LEU A 20 -44.15 -7.60 6.84
C LEU A 20 -45.60 -7.22 6.53
N ALA A 21 -46.26 -6.46 7.43
CA ALA A 21 -47.61 -5.99 7.23
C ALA A 21 -47.72 -5.04 6.06
N GLU A 22 -46.79 -4.10 5.93
CA GLU A 22 -46.74 -3.15 4.80
C GLU A 22 -46.46 -3.85 3.46
N LEU A 23 -45.48 -4.74 3.39
CA LEU A 23 -45.19 -5.50 2.19
C LEU A 23 -46.31 -6.45 1.78
N ALA A 24 -46.98 -7.08 2.72
CA ALA A 24 -48.11 -7.95 2.43
C ALA A 24 -49.36 -7.14 2.02
N ALA A 25 -49.59 -5.97 2.60
CA ALA A 25 -50.63 -5.04 2.16
C ALA A 25 -50.34 -4.51 0.74
N LEU A 26 -49.10 -4.17 0.45
CA LEU A 26 -48.63 -3.74 -0.87
C LEU A 26 -48.72 -4.88 -1.92
N ALA A 27 -48.41 -6.12 -1.54
CA ALA A 27 -48.41 -7.28 -2.45
C ALA A 27 -49.80 -7.79 -2.81
N SER A 28 -50.80 -7.55 -1.99
CA SER A 28 -52.14 -8.20 -2.14
C SER A 28 -53.30 -7.23 -2.30
N GLY A 29 -53.15 -5.95 -2.07
CA GLY A 29 -54.27 -5.01 -2.02
C GLY A 29 -55.32 -5.29 -0.95
N LEU A 30 -55.06 -6.22 -0.04
CA LEU A 30 -55.98 -6.75 0.95
C LEU A 30 -55.29 -6.89 2.32
N ALA A 31 -55.36 -5.85 3.15
CA ALA A 31 -54.82 -5.83 4.50
C ALA A 31 -55.48 -6.77 5.54
N PRO A 32 -56.76 -7.18 5.46
CA PRO A 32 -57.44 -7.78 6.60
C PRO A 32 -57.05 -9.22 6.97
N ASP A 33 -56.28 -9.96 6.16
CA ASP A 33 -56.03 -11.39 6.38
C ASP A 33 -54.56 -11.78 6.62
N LEU A 34 -53.65 -10.79 6.89
CA LEU A 34 -52.21 -11.06 7.03
C LEU A 34 -51.93 -11.97 8.25
N GLU A 35 -52.47 -11.64 9.41
CA GLU A 35 -52.24 -12.40 10.63
C GLU A 35 -52.71 -13.86 10.51
N LYS A 36 -53.84 -14.08 9.88
CA LYS A 36 -54.35 -15.41 9.62
C LYS A 36 -53.47 -16.23 8.68
N SER A 37 -52.91 -15.58 7.66
CA SER A 37 -52.02 -16.25 6.69
C SER A 37 -50.65 -16.55 7.26
N VAL A 38 -50.04 -15.62 8.00
CA VAL A 38 -48.78 -15.85 8.72
C VAL A 38 -48.98 -16.94 9.80
N GLY A 39 -50.08 -16.87 10.57
CA GLY A 39 -50.43 -17.91 11.55
C GLY A 39 -50.56 -19.30 10.92
N SER A 40 -51.19 -19.41 9.74
CA SER A 40 -51.27 -20.67 8.99
C SER A 40 -49.89 -21.18 8.53
N LEU A 41 -48.98 -20.30 8.13
CA LEU A 41 -47.61 -20.67 7.72
C LEU A 41 -46.75 -21.11 8.92
N VAL A 42 -46.94 -20.48 10.07
CA VAL A 42 -46.33 -20.92 11.35
C VAL A 42 -46.88 -22.27 11.78
N GLN A 43 -48.21 -22.47 11.75
CA GLN A 43 -48.81 -23.75 12.05
C GLN A 43 -48.39 -24.88 11.09
N SER A 44 -48.11 -24.55 9.84
CA SER A 44 -47.64 -25.50 8.82
C SER A 44 -46.13 -25.73 8.90
N ASP A 45 -45.46 -25.19 9.91
CA ASP A 45 -44.01 -25.35 10.15
C ASP A 45 -43.11 -24.81 9.02
N LEU A 46 -43.63 -23.87 8.24
CA LEU A 46 -42.90 -23.21 7.15
C LEU A 46 -42.21 -21.94 7.62
N LEU A 47 -42.79 -21.25 8.63
CA LEU A 47 -42.20 -20.08 9.28
C LEU A 47 -41.97 -20.37 10.77
N LEU A 48 -40.88 -19.82 11.28
CA LEU A 48 -40.57 -19.76 12.72
C LEU A 48 -40.93 -18.37 13.24
N GLU A 49 -41.67 -18.29 14.31
CA GLU A 49 -41.96 -17.06 15.05
C GLU A 49 -40.96 -16.93 16.19
N SER A 50 -40.27 -15.79 16.28
CA SER A 50 -39.43 -15.40 17.41
C SER A 50 -40.01 -14.16 18.05
N SER A 51 -40.18 -14.17 19.37
CA SER A 51 -40.69 -13.03 20.14
C SER A 51 -39.52 -12.22 20.65
N GLY A 52 -39.32 -10.98 20.14
CA GLY A 52 -38.46 -9.98 20.74
C GLY A 52 -39.18 -9.17 21.82
N GLU A 53 -38.47 -8.32 22.57
CA GLU A 53 -39.09 -7.53 23.68
C GLU A 53 -40.16 -6.52 23.21
N GLN A 54 -40.21 -6.16 21.94
CA GLN A 54 -41.18 -5.20 21.39
C GLN A 54 -41.90 -5.68 20.12
N ASP A 55 -41.32 -6.61 19.32
CA ASP A 55 -41.91 -7.05 18.05
C ASP A 55 -41.74 -8.56 17.78
N LYS A 56 -42.74 -9.15 17.10
CA LYS A 56 -42.67 -10.51 16.60
C LYS A 56 -41.91 -10.55 15.29
N THR A 57 -40.88 -11.38 15.22
CA THR A 57 -40.10 -11.61 13.99
C THR A 57 -40.40 -13.00 13.42
N TYR A 58 -40.35 -13.13 12.09
CA TYR A 58 -40.62 -14.37 11.39
C TYR A 58 -39.47 -14.74 10.49
N SER A 59 -39.06 -16.00 10.46
CA SER A 59 -38.04 -16.49 9.55
C SER A 59 -38.49 -17.80 8.89
N PHE A 60 -38.01 -18.08 7.68
CA PHE A 60 -38.24 -19.38 7.05
C PHE A 60 -37.50 -20.47 7.82
N ARG A 61 -38.20 -21.59 8.12
CA ARG A 61 -37.57 -22.73 8.76
C ARG A 61 -36.48 -23.37 7.87
N HIS A 62 -36.70 -23.38 6.56
CA HIS A 62 -35.76 -23.93 5.59
C HIS A 62 -35.53 -22.96 4.45
N ALA A 63 -34.27 -22.65 4.15
CA ALA A 63 -33.88 -21.75 3.04
C ALA A 63 -34.47 -22.23 1.69
N LEU A 64 -34.52 -23.53 1.45
CA LEU A 64 -35.08 -24.10 0.24
C LEU A 64 -36.57 -23.73 0.02
N VAL A 65 -37.37 -23.67 1.11
CA VAL A 65 -38.79 -23.26 1.01
C VAL A 65 -38.89 -21.79 0.60
N ARG A 66 -38.04 -20.94 1.17
CA ARG A 66 -37.92 -19.54 0.77
C ARG A 66 -37.58 -19.42 -0.71
N ASP A 67 -36.53 -20.12 -1.16
CA ASP A 67 -36.02 -20.02 -2.52
C ASP A 67 -37.06 -20.51 -3.54
N VAL A 68 -37.72 -21.62 -3.31
CA VAL A 68 -38.85 -22.12 -4.14
C VAL A 68 -40.01 -21.13 -4.17
N ALA A 69 -40.38 -20.56 -3.03
CA ALA A 69 -41.45 -19.56 -2.99
C ALA A 69 -41.06 -18.29 -3.76
N TYR A 70 -39.81 -17.83 -3.66
CA TYR A 70 -39.28 -16.70 -4.39
C TYR A 70 -39.26 -16.96 -5.91
N GLU A 71 -38.76 -18.11 -6.34
CA GLU A 71 -38.66 -18.48 -7.74
C GLU A 71 -40.04 -18.72 -8.39
N SER A 72 -41.05 -19.12 -7.61
CA SER A 72 -42.41 -19.30 -8.10
C SER A 72 -43.12 -17.99 -8.50
N MET A 73 -42.60 -16.84 -8.09
CA MET A 73 -43.17 -15.55 -8.42
C MET A 73 -42.87 -15.14 -9.88
N LEU A 74 -43.84 -14.49 -10.54
CA LEU A 74 -43.60 -13.83 -11.82
C LEU A 74 -42.51 -12.76 -11.67
N ARG A 75 -41.61 -12.69 -12.63
CA ARG A 75 -40.47 -11.76 -12.63
C ARG A 75 -40.88 -10.31 -12.41
N GLU A 76 -41.96 -9.88 -13.08
CA GLU A 76 -42.47 -8.51 -12.94
C GLU A 76 -42.96 -8.23 -11.52
N HIS A 77 -43.63 -9.19 -10.89
CA HIS A 77 -44.12 -9.05 -9.52
C HIS A 77 -42.95 -8.97 -8.52
N ARG A 78 -41.88 -9.77 -8.70
CA ARG A 78 -40.67 -9.68 -7.89
C ARG A 78 -40.05 -8.29 -7.99
N ARG A 79 -39.91 -7.74 -9.20
CA ARG A 79 -39.36 -6.39 -9.43
C ARG A 79 -40.14 -5.34 -8.66
N GLN A 80 -41.45 -5.34 -8.79
CA GLN A 80 -42.31 -4.38 -8.09
C GLN A 80 -42.21 -4.49 -6.56
N LEU A 81 -42.08 -5.70 -6.01
CA LEU A 81 -41.90 -5.90 -4.58
C LEU A 81 -40.54 -5.38 -4.09
N HIS A 82 -39.47 -5.63 -4.82
CA HIS A 82 -38.15 -5.08 -4.48
C HIS A 82 -38.13 -3.55 -4.54
N GLU A 83 -38.74 -2.95 -5.55
CA GLU A 83 -38.85 -1.50 -5.65
C GLU A 83 -39.62 -0.90 -4.47
N ARG A 84 -40.80 -1.45 -4.15
CA ARG A 84 -41.61 -0.97 -3.04
C ARG A 84 -40.91 -1.13 -1.68
N LEU A 85 -40.18 -2.22 -1.49
CA LEU A 85 -39.38 -2.42 -0.28
C LEU A 85 -38.41 -1.24 -0.06
N VAL A 86 -37.72 -0.81 -1.10
CA VAL A 86 -36.77 0.31 -0.99
C VAL A 86 -37.49 1.65 -0.83
N ARG A 87 -38.61 1.87 -1.54
CA ARG A 87 -39.28 3.17 -1.54
C ARG A 87 -40.12 3.39 -0.30
N ASP A 88 -40.84 2.36 0.13
CA ASP A 88 -41.93 2.52 1.10
C ASP A 88 -41.61 1.93 2.48
N VAL A 89 -40.65 0.97 2.57
CA VAL A 89 -40.40 0.21 3.82
C VAL A 89 -39.05 0.55 4.45
N ILE A 90 -37.96 0.65 3.69
CA ILE A 90 -36.64 0.94 4.23
C ILE A 90 -36.53 2.43 4.57
N PRO A 91 -36.36 2.84 5.84
CA PRO A 91 -36.19 4.23 6.23
C PRO A 91 -34.94 4.86 5.60
N ASP A 92 -34.95 6.17 5.37
CA ASP A 92 -33.84 6.86 4.69
C ASP A 92 -32.53 6.84 5.48
N ASP A 93 -32.58 6.87 6.80
CA ASP A 93 -31.41 6.69 7.67
C ASP A 93 -30.84 5.26 7.56
N GLU A 94 -31.68 4.26 7.40
CA GLU A 94 -31.26 2.88 7.20
C GLU A 94 -30.70 2.66 5.81
N LYS A 95 -31.24 3.30 4.76
CA LYS A 95 -30.67 3.27 3.40
C LYS A 95 -29.21 3.74 3.39
N GLN A 96 -28.86 4.71 4.22
CA GLN A 96 -27.47 5.19 4.37
C GLN A 96 -26.61 4.23 5.20
N ARG A 97 -27.20 3.54 6.17
CA ARG A 97 -26.50 2.62 7.06
C ARG A 97 -26.15 1.28 6.41
N VAL A 98 -27.01 0.78 5.52
CA VAL A 98 -26.84 -0.52 4.82
C VAL A 98 -27.03 -0.38 3.29
N PRO A 99 -26.20 0.46 2.63
CA PRO A 99 -26.35 0.75 1.20
C PRO A 99 -26.26 -0.49 0.31
N GLU A 100 -25.53 -1.53 0.73
CA GLU A 100 -25.42 -2.80 0.00
C GLU A 100 -26.74 -3.56 -0.10
N LEU A 101 -27.58 -3.47 0.93
CA LEU A 101 -28.90 -4.08 0.91
C LEU A 101 -29.83 -3.34 -0.06
N VAL A 102 -29.83 -2.02 0.01
CA VAL A 102 -30.59 -1.16 -0.91
C VAL A 102 -30.16 -1.40 -2.35
N ALA A 103 -28.84 -1.44 -2.60
CA ALA A 103 -28.28 -1.73 -3.92
C ALA A 103 -28.75 -3.09 -4.47
N HIS A 104 -28.76 -4.11 -3.62
CA HIS A 104 -29.26 -5.43 -4.01
C HIS A 104 -30.74 -5.38 -4.43
N HIS A 105 -31.61 -4.79 -3.62
CA HIS A 105 -33.03 -4.71 -3.93
C HIS A 105 -33.31 -3.86 -5.18
N LEU A 106 -32.62 -2.75 -5.39
CA LEU A 106 -32.71 -1.95 -6.61
C LEU A 106 -32.22 -2.72 -7.85
N THR A 107 -31.19 -3.56 -7.70
CA THR A 107 -30.72 -4.45 -8.76
C THR A 107 -31.81 -5.44 -9.17
N GLU A 108 -32.42 -6.11 -8.20
CA GLU A 108 -33.52 -7.05 -8.43
C GLU A 108 -34.78 -6.38 -8.98
N ALA A 109 -35.00 -5.12 -8.63
CA ALA A 109 -36.07 -4.29 -9.22
C ALA A 109 -35.80 -3.88 -10.67
N GLY A 110 -34.54 -4.00 -11.15
CA GLY A 110 -34.12 -3.54 -12.47
C GLY A 110 -33.88 -2.03 -12.57
N LEU A 111 -33.76 -1.34 -11.42
CA LEU A 111 -33.48 0.09 -11.32
C LEU A 111 -31.95 0.32 -11.31
N VAL A 112 -31.33 0.01 -12.47
CA VAL A 112 -29.86 -0.10 -12.60
C VAL A 112 -29.14 1.17 -12.18
N VAL A 113 -29.56 2.35 -12.62
CA VAL A 113 -28.88 3.62 -12.31
C VAL A 113 -28.92 3.95 -10.83
N GLU A 114 -30.07 3.71 -10.17
CA GLU A 114 -30.20 3.90 -8.72
C GLU A 114 -29.37 2.86 -7.96
N ALA A 115 -29.38 1.59 -8.38
CA ALA A 115 -28.58 0.52 -7.80
C ALA A 115 -27.08 0.84 -7.85
N LEU A 116 -26.58 1.38 -8.96
CA LEU A 116 -25.17 1.78 -9.10
C LEU A 116 -24.75 2.82 -8.06
N ASN A 117 -25.60 3.81 -7.75
CA ASN A 117 -25.30 4.80 -6.73
C ASN A 117 -25.08 4.14 -5.35
N TYR A 118 -25.93 3.19 -4.99
CA TYR A 118 -25.82 2.49 -3.69
C TYR A 118 -24.67 1.46 -3.69
N TRP A 119 -24.40 0.75 -4.80
CA TRP A 119 -23.22 -0.11 -4.90
C TRP A 119 -21.91 0.70 -4.76
N LYS A 120 -21.85 1.89 -5.34
CA LYS A 120 -20.70 2.81 -5.19
C LYS A 120 -20.53 3.24 -3.72
N GLN A 121 -21.62 3.61 -3.04
CA GLN A 121 -21.61 3.96 -1.62
C GLN A 121 -21.17 2.78 -0.73
N ALA A 122 -21.69 1.58 -0.98
CA ALA A 122 -21.32 0.35 -0.27
C ALA A 122 -19.82 0.06 -0.44
N GLY A 123 -19.29 0.16 -1.66
CA GLY A 123 -17.88 -0.02 -1.94
C GLY A 123 -16.98 0.96 -1.18
N TYR A 124 -17.31 2.25 -1.19
CA TYR A 124 -16.55 3.24 -0.45
C TYR A 124 -16.68 3.11 1.07
N ARG A 125 -17.86 2.70 1.58
CA ARG A 125 -18.04 2.42 3.01
C ARG A 125 -17.17 1.27 3.47
N ALA A 126 -17.18 0.16 2.74
CA ALA A 126 -16.34 -1.01 3.01
C ALA A 126 -14.84 -0.64 2.92
N SER A 127 -14.44 0.16 1.92
CA SER A 127 -13.05 0.64 1.79
C SER A 127 -12.59 1.43 3.01
N ARG A 128 -13.42 2.34 3.52
CA ARG A 128 -13.11 3.12 4.74
C ARG A 128 -12.98 2.26 5.98
N ALA A 129 -13.74 1.16 6.06
CA ALA A 129 -13.66 0.18 7.14
C ALA A 129 -12.51 -0.84 6.95
N SER A 130 -11.65 -0.67 5.92
CA SER A 130 -10.60 -1.62 5.53
C SER A 130 -11.12 -3.04 5.19
N ALA A 131 -12.43 -3.17 4.92
CA ALA A 131 -13.09 -4.41 4.47
C ALA A 131 -12.88 -4.58 2.96
N HIS A 132 -11.62 -4.81 2.54
CA HIS A 132 -11.21 -4.71 1.14
C HIS A 132 -11.89 -5.73 0.23
N TYR A 133 -12.10 -6.97 0.68
CA TYR A 133 -12.79 -8.00 -0.13
C TYR A 133 -14.26 -7.65 -0.37
N GLU A 134 -14.94 -7.08 0.62
CA GLU A 134 -16.31 -6.61 0.49
C GLU A 134 -16.39 -5.40 -0.45
N ALA A 135 -15.46 -4.45 -0.32
CA ALA A 135 -15.37 -3.32 -1.22
C ALA A 135 -15.18 -3.77 -2.68
N ILE A 136 -14.25 -4.72 -2.93
CA ILE A 136 -14.03 -5.31 -4.25
C ILE A 136 -15.32 -5.94 -4.79
N ALA A 137 -16.02 -6.74 -3.97
CA ALA A 137 -17.25 -7.38 -4.38
C ALA A 137 -18.34 -6.35 -4.76
N HIS A 138 -18.49 -5.28 -3.99
CA HIS A 138 -19.46 -4.23 -4.28
C HIS A 138 -19.15 -3.47 -5.57
N PHE A 139 -17.90 -3.06 -5.80
CA PHE A 139 -17.50 -2.42 -7.04
C PHE A 139 -17.63 -3.35 -8.25
N GLN A 140 -17.30 -4.63 -8.12
CA GLN A 140 -17.45 -5.62 -9.19
C GLN A 140 -18.92 -5.87 -9.57
N ARG A 141 -19.83 -5.88 -8.59
CA ARG A 141 -21.28 -5.95 -8.86
C ARG A 141 -21.76 -4.75 -9.67
N GLY A 142 -21.32 -3.55 -9.30
CA GLY A 142 -21.61 -2.35 -10.08
C GLY A 142 -21.06 -2.42 -11.51
N LEU A 143 -19.81 -2.87 -11.69
CA LEU A 143 -19.21 -3.05 -13.01
C LEU A 143 -19.96 -4.08 -13.87
N THR A 144 -20.54 -5.10 -13.25
CA THR A 144 -21.40 -6.07 -13.96
C THR A 144 -22.68 -5.40 -14.49
N LEU A 145 -23.35 -4.59 -13.65
CA LEU A 145 -24.55 -3.86 -14.05
C LEU A 145 -24.28 -2.82 -15.14
N ILE A 146 -23.14 -2.13 -15.08
CA ILE A 146 -22.74 -1.15 -16.09
C ILE A 146 -22.65 -1.76 -17.49
N ARG A 147 -22.29 -3.05 -17.60
CA ARG A 147 -22.24 -3.74 -18.89
C ARG A 147 -23.61 -3.93 -19.54
N GLU A 148 -24.68 -3.85 -18.76
CA GLU A 148 -26.07 -3.96 -19.25
C GLU A 148 -26.61 -2.62 -19.80
N LEU A 149 -25.90 -1.51 -19.56
CA LEU A 149 -26.25 -0.19 -20.08
C LEU A 149 -25.86 -0.03 -21.55
N ALA A 150 -26.53 0.90 -22.25
CA ALA A 150 -26.16 1.27 -23.61
C ALA A 150 -24.70 1.79 -23.68
N GLU A 151 -24.04 1.56 -24.81
CA GLU A 151 -22.67 2.03 -25.04
C GLU A 151 -22.66 3.51 -25.38
N ASP A 152 -22.52 4.36 -24.36
CA ASP A 152 -22.46 5.81 -24.47
C ASP A 152 -21.44 6.43 -23.51
N ALA A 153 -21.29 7.74 -23.56
CA ALA A 153 -20.36 8.48 -22.71
C ALA A 153 -20.70 8.38 -21.21
N GLU A 154 -21.97 8.22 -20.84
CA GLU A 154 -22.39 8.08 -19.46
C GLU A 154 -21.99 6.71 -18.90
N ARG A 155 -22.11 5.64 -19.68
CA ARG A 155 -21.60 4.31 -19.32
C ARG A 155 -20.09 4.34 -19.09
N GLU A 156 -19.31 4.98 -19.98
CA GLU A 156 -17.85 5.13 -19.81
C GLU A 156 -17.50 5.91 -18.54
N ARG A 157 -18.26 6.94 -18.22
CA ARG A 157 -18.09 7.74 -16.99
C ARG A 157 -18.38 6.93 -15.73
N LEU A 158 -19.49 6.17 -15.73
CA LEU A 158 -19.84 5.29 -14.63
C LEU A 158 -18.77 4.20 -14.44
N GLU A 159 -18.33 3.57 -15.53
CA GLU A 159 -17.26 2.56 -15.50
C GLU A 159 -15.98 3.13 -14.90
N LEU A 160 -15.54 4.32 -15.33
CA LEU A 160 -14.36 4.98 -14.78
C LEU A 160 -14.47 5.18 -13.26
N GLY A 161 -15.64 5.64 -12.77
CA GLY A 161 -15.87 5.84 -11.35
C GLY A 161 -15.79 4.54 -10.51
N PHE A 162 -16.34 3.44 -11.03
CA PHE A 162 -16.28 2.14 -10.37
C PHE A 162 -14.89 1.51 -10.43
N GLN A 163 -14.20 1.59 -11.56
CA GLN A 163 -12.82 1.12 -11.71
C GLN A 163 -11.87 1.90 -10.78
N ALA A 164 -12.04 3.22 -10.70
CA ALA A 164 -11.25 4.06 -9.79
C ALA A 164 -11.49 3.68 -8.32
N GLY A 165 -12.75 3.46 -7.91
CA GLY A 165 -13.09 3.01 -6.56
C GLY A 165 -12.54 1.62 -6.22
N LEU A 166 -12.50 0.72 -7.20
CA LEU A 166 -11.99 -0.65 -7.07
C LEU A 166 -10.46 -0.68 -6.85
N THR A 167 -9.73 0.31 -7.35
CA THR A 167 -8.26 0.29 -7.38
C THR A 167 -7.64 0.25 -5.98
N GLY A 168 -8.08 1.11 -5.05
CA GLY A 168 -7.56 1.16 -3.67
C GLY A 168 -7.67 -0.17 -2.93
N PRO A 169 -8.87 -0.77 -2.83
CA PRO A 169 -9.08 -2.08 -2.23
C PRO A 169 -8.24 -3.20 -2.86
N LEU A 170 -8.07 -3.20 -4.19
CA LEU A 170 -7.21 -4.16 -4.87
C LEU A 170 -5.74 -3.98 -4.49
N ILE A 171 -5.24 -2.75 -4.48
CA ILE A 171 -3.86 -2.45 -4.05
C ILE A 171 -3.62 -2.94 -2.63
N ALA A 172 -4.54 -2.67 -1.71
CA ALA A 172 -4.41 -3.07 -0.32
C ALA A 172 -4.40 -4.60 -0.14
N SER A 173 -5.22 -5.34 -0.90
CA SER A 173 -5.37 -6.79 -0.78
C SER A 173 -4.37 -7.60 -1.61
N THR A 174 -3.99 -7.12 -2.79
CA THR A 174 -3.18 -7.89 -3.76
C THR A 174 -1.83 -7.23 -4.11
N GLY A 175 -1.62 -5.99 -3.69
CA GLY A 175 -0.41 -5.20 -4.00
C GLY A 175 -0.49 -4.45 -5.34
N TYR A 176 0.36 -3.42 -5.47
CA TYR A 176 0.38 -2.53 -6.65
C TYR A 176 0.65 -3.25 -7.97
N THR A 177 1.44 -4.31 -7.95
CA THR A 177 1.96 -4.99 -9.15
C THR A 177 1.16 -6.23 -9.56
N SER A 178 0.03 -6.52 -8.87
CA SER A 178 -0.84 -7.65 -9.21
C SER A 178 -1.48 -7.48 -10.60
N GLU A 179 -1.76 -8.57 -11.29
CA GLU A 179 -2.43 -8.54 -12.60
C GLU A 179 -3.80 -7.87 -12.52
N ALA A 180 -4.50 -8.00 -11.39
CA ALA A 180 -5.78 -7.34 -11.17
C ALA A 180 -5.62 -5.80 -11.14
N VAL A 181 -4.65 -5.26 -10.40
CA VAL A 181 -4.35 -3.83 -10.36
C VAL A 181 -3.88 -3.33 -11.72
N LYS A 182 -3.00 -4.07 -12.39
CA LYS A 182 -2.51 -3.74 -13.74
C LYS A 182 -3.65 -3.61 -14.74
N ALA A 183 -4.60 -4.56 -14.73
CA ALA A 183 -5.78 -4.51 -15.60
C ALA A 183 -6.65 -3.27 -15.32
N VAL A 184 -6.91 -2.97 -14.05
CA VAL A 184 -7.70 -1.78 -13.66
C VAL A 184 -6.98 -0.50 -14.04
N VAL A 185 -5.69 -0.37 -13.79
CA VAL A 185 -4.88 0.81 -14.16
C VAL A 185 -4.85 1.01 -15.67
N ALA A 186 -4.72 -0.05 -16.46
CA ALA A 186 -4.78 0.02 -17.92
C ALA A 186 -6.17 0.51 -18.39
N ARG A 187 -7.25 -0.08 -17.86
CA ARG A 187 -8.63 0.29 -18.24
C ARG A 187 -8.99 1.72 -17.82
N THR A 188 -8.64 2.13 -16.61
CA THR A 188 -8.87 3.52 -16.15
C THR A 188 -8.06 4.53 -16.96
N SER A 189 -6.83 4.18 -17.35
CA SER A 189 -5.99 5.04 -18.21
C SER A 189 -6.58 5.18 -19.63
N GLU A 190 -7.24 4.16 -20.15
CA GLU A 190 -7.96 4.23 -21.44
C GLU A 190 -9.20 5.13 -21.33
N LEU A 191 -10.05 4.88 -20.33
CA LEU A 191 -11.28 5.64 -20.09
C LEU A 191 -11.00 7.11 -19.81
N SER A 192 -9.95 7.42 -19.05
CA SER A 192 -9.59 8.80 -18.72
C SER A 192 -9.21 9.69 -19.91
N LYS A 193 -8.90 9.08 -21.06
CA LYS A 193 -8.64 9.81 -22.32
C LYS A 193 -9.93 10.18 -23.07
N ARG A 194 -11.05 9.54 -22.73
CA ARG A 194 -12.35 9.71 -23.39
C ARG A 194 -13.34 10.48 -22.53
N VAL A 195 -13.19 10.41 -21.22
CA VAL A 195 -14.08 11.05 -20.25
C VAL A 195 -13.45 12.37 -19.78
N ASP A 196 -13.98 13.48 -20.25
CA ASP A 196 -13.54 14.80 -19.84
C ASP A 196 -13.99 15.15 -18.41
N ASN A 197 -13.13 15.83 -17.66
CA ASN A 197 -13.41 16.38 -16.31
C ASN A 197 -13.96 15.35 -15.31
N ALA A 198 -13.54 14.08 -15.39
CA ALA A 198 -13.94 13.07 -14.42
C ALA A 198 -13.40 13.42 -13.02
N PRO A 199 -14.24 13.44 -11.96
CA PRO A 199 -13.78 13.68 -10.59
C PRO A 199 -12.70 12.71 -10.13
N GLU A 200 -12.74 11.49 -10.65
CA GLU A 200 -11.84 10.38 -10.33
C GLU A 200 -10.48 10.46 -11.04
N ILE A 201 -10.25 11.42 -11.93
CA ILE A 201 -9.01 11.49 -12.74
C ILE A 201 -7.75 11.49 -11.87
N PHE A 202 -7.78 12.19 -10.74
CA PHE A 202 -6.62 12.27 -9.84
C PHE A 202 -6.35 10.95 -9.13
N SER A 203 -7.37 10.19 -8.72
CA SER A 203 -7.17 8.87 -8.12
C SER A 203 -6.62 7.86 -9.13
N VAL A 204 -7.05 7.94 -10.39
CA VAL A 204 -6.53 7.13 -11.50
C VAL A 204 -5.06 7.44 -11.77
N LEU A 205 -4.70 8.71 -11.91
CA LEU A 205 -3.31 9.13 -12.16
C LEU A 205 -2.39 8.77 -10.98
N TYR A 206 -2.88 8.92 -9.74
CA TYR A 206 -2.15 8.54 -8.54
C TYR A 206 -1.89 7.03 -8.50
N SER A 207 -2.89 6.22 -8.81
CA SER A 207 -2.76 4.75 -8.83
C SER A 207 -1.82 4.29 -9.95
N ARG A 208 -1.89 4.91 -11.12
CA ARG A 208 -0.93 4.68 -12.22
C ARG A 208 0.50 5.01 -11.79
N TRP A 209 0.69 6.15 -11.15
CA TRP A 209 1.98 6.53 -10.60
C TRP A 209 2.49 5.50 -9.58
N GLY A 210 1.67 5.07 -8.63
CA GLY A 210 2.04 4.08 -7.63
C GLY A 210 2.42 2.72 -8.23
N PHE A 211 1.69 2.29 -9.26
CA PHE A 211 2.04 1.09 -10.04
C PHE A 211 3.42 1.24 -10.71
N LEU A 212 3.67 2.35 -11.41
CA LEU A 212 4.94 2.61 -12.09
C LEU A 212 6.11 2.65 -11.08
N LEU A 213 5.93 3.34 -9.96
CA LEU A 213 6.95 3.43 -8.91
C LEU A 213 7.28 2.03 -8.34
N THR A 214 6.28 1.24 -7.98
CA THR A 214 6.47 -0.06 -7.34
C THR A 214 7.02 -1.11 -8.31
N SER A 215 6.62 -1.06 -9.58
CA SER A 215 7.13 -1.95 -10.63
C SER A 215 8.55 -1.60 -11.10
N GLY A 216 9.11 -0.46 -10.66
CA GLY A 216 10.48 -0.03 -10.99
C GLY A 216 10.56 0.77 -12.29
N SER A 217 9.46 1.31 -12.80
CA SER A 217 9.49 2.30 -13.90
C SER A 217 9.67 3.70 -13.31
N ILE A 218 10.83 3.96 -12.70
CA ILE A 218 11.05 5.14 -11.85
C ILE A 218 10.93 6.45 -12.64
N PHE A 219 11.55 6.52 -13.82
CA PHE A 219 11.48 7.71 -14.66
C PHE A 219 10.05 8.00 -15.14
N GLU A 220 9.31 6.96 -15.53
CA GLU A 220 7.89 7.08 -15.92
C GLU A 220 7.02 7.48 -14.73
N SER A 221 7.34 6.99 -13.52
CA SER A 221 6.62 7.41 -12.31
C SER A 221 6.82 8.90 -12.02
N TYR A 222 8.05 9.41 -12.18
CA TYR A 222 8.34 10.83 -12.05
C TYR A 222 7.59 11.68 -13.10
N ASN A 223 7.56 11.23 -14.36
CA ASN A 223 6.79 11.90 -15.39
C ASN A 223 5.26 11.89 -15.10
N ALA A 224 4.73 10.78 -14.59
CA ALA A 224 3.33 10.71 -14.16
C ALA A 224 3.03 11.67 -12.99
N ALA A 225 3.96 11.84 -12.04
CA ALA A 225 3.82 12.81 -10.95
C ALA A 225 3.83 14.26 -11.47
N ARG A 226 4.64 14.57 -12.50
CA ARG A 226 4.64 15.88 -13.15
C ARG A 226 3.36 16.15 -13.93
N GLU A 227 2.86 15.17 -14.68
CA GLU A 227 1.57 15.23 -15.38
C GLU A 227 0.42 15.51 -14.41
N PHE A 228 0.37 14.75 -13.30
CA PHE A 228 -0.57 14.95 -12.21
C PHE A 228 -0.50 16.38 -11.64
N SER A 229 0.71 16.88 -11.34
CA SER A 229 0.93 18.21 -10.79
C SER A 229 0.44 19.31 -11.74
N SER A 230 0.77 19.20 -13.02
CA SER A 230 0.36 20.16 -14.05
C SER A 230 -1.17 20.17 -14.23
N LEU A 231 -1.82 19.02 -14.18
CA LEU A 231 -3.28 18.93 -14.24
C LEU A 231 -3.93 19.56 -12.98
N ALA A 232 -3.38 19.26 -11.79
CA ALA A 232 -3.88 19.82 -10.54
C ALA A 232 -3.79 21.35 -10.50
N GLU A 233 -2.71 21.94 -11.03
CA GLU A 233 -2.54 23.38 -11.17
C GLU A 233 -3.56 23.98 -12.14
N ARG A 234 -3.72 23.39 -13.32
CA ARG A 234 -4.70 23.88 -14.30
C ARG A 234 -6.13 23.85 -13.80
N GLN A 235 -6.49 22.84 -13.00
CA GLN A 235 -7.84 22.69 -12.46
C GLN A 235 -8.04 23.37 -11.11
N GLY A 236 -6.98 23.86 -10.47
CA GLY A 236 -7.03 24.43 -9.12
C GLY A 236 -7.48 23.43 -8.05
N ASN A 237 -7.24 22.13 -8.26
CA ASN A 237 -7.66 21.09 -7.33
C ASN A 237 -6.73 21.02 -6.12
N LYS A 238 -7.21 21.49 -4.97
CA LYS A 238 -6.40 21.61 -3.75
C LYS A 238 -5.91 20.26 -3.22
N ASP A 239 -6.75 19.24 -3.27
CA ASP A 239 -6.42 17.88 -2.79
C ASP A 239 -5.33 17.24 -3.64
N ALA A 240 -5.40 17.42 -4.96
CA ALA A 240 -4.38 16.96 -5.87
C ALA A 240 -3.08 17.77 -5.71
N LEU A 241 -3.17 19.09 -5.53
CA LEU A 241 -2.01 19.94 -5.21
C LEU A 241 -1.31 19.53 -3.91
N TYR A 242 -2.03 19.00 -2.95
CA TYR A 242 -1.46 18.41 -1.75
C TYR A 242 -0.81 17.04 -2.06
N ALA A 243 -1.52 16.14 -2.75
CA ALA A 243 -1.05 14.78 -3.03
C ALA A 243 0.22 14.74 -3.92
N ARG A 244 0.41 15.72 -4.82
CA ARG A 244 1.55 15.79 -5.73
C ARG A 244 2.91 15.74 -5.02
N TYR A 245 3.01 16.36 -3.85
CA TYR A 245 4.27 16.45 -3.12
C TYR A 245 4.77 15.06 -2.66
N ARG A 246 3.87 14.20 -2.22
CA ARG A 246 4.23 12.81 -1.91
C ARG A 246 4.67 12.04 -3.16
N MET A 247 4.01 12.27 -4.31
CA MET A 247 4.36 11.61 -5.57
C MET A 247 5.73 12.06 -6.07
N LEU A 248 5.98 13.37 -6.13
CA LEU A 248 7.26 13.94 -6.56
C LEU A 248 8.38 13.51 -5.62
N GLY A 249 8.19 13.64 -4.31
CA GLY A 249 9.19 13.29 -3.31
C GLY A 249 9.62 11.82 -3.37
N ALA A 250 8.67 10.88 -3.47
CA ALA A 250 9.00 9.47 -3.59
C ALA A 250 9.73 9.12 -4.90
N SER A 251 9.28 9.68 -6.04
CA SER A 251 9.95 9.45 -7.33
C SER A 251 11.35 10.05 -7.35
N ARG A 252 11.54 11.27 -6.82
CA ARG A 252 12.86 11.94 -6.73
C ARG A 252 13.82 11.19 -5.80
N MET A 253 13.33 10.66 -4.68
CA MET A 253 14.15 9.81 -3.81
C MET A 253 14.73 8.63 -4.60
N CYS A 254 13.90 7.90 -5.33
CA CYS A 254 14.36 6.77 -6.14
C CYS A 254 15.34 7.21 -7.25
N LEU A 255 15.20 8.41 -7.82
CA LEU A 255 16.15 8.96 -8.79
C LEU A 255 17.47 9.44 -8.17
N GLY A 256 17.59 9.44 -6.83
CA GLY A 256 18.76 9.95 -6.12
C GLY A 256 18.81 11.47 -5.98
N GLU A 257 17.72 12.18 -6.27
CA GLU A 257 17.55 13.62 -6.08
C GLU A 257 17.11 13.93 -4.64
N LEU A 258 17.97 13.57 -3.65
CA LEU A 258 17.57 13.48 -2.25
C LEU A 258 17.13 14.81 -1.63
N GLU A 259 17.80 15.94 -1.98
CA GLU A 259 17.40 17.25 -1.43
C GLU A 259 16.04 17.70 -1.98
N ALA A 260 15.81 17.56 -3.27
CA ALA A 260 14.52 17.88 -3.87
C ALA A 260 13.41 16.95 -3.34
N ALA A 261 13.72 15.67 -3.10
CA ALA A 261 12.80 14.73 -2.47
C ALA A 261 12.44 15.16 -1.04
N ARG A 262 13.45 15.58 -0.24
CA ARG A 262 13.24 16.09 1.13
C ARG A 262 12.27 17.27 1.15
N LEU A 263 12.51 18.26 0.29
CA LEU A 263 11.67 19.45 0.20
C LEU A 263 10.22 19.13 -0.18
N ASP A 264 10.01 18.26 -1.17
CA ASP A 264 8.65 17.84 -1.53
C ASP A 264 7.95 17.09 -0.40
N LEU A 265 8.63 16.12 0.24
CA LEU A 265 8.05 15.35 1.34
C LEU A 265 7.75 16.21 2.55
N GLU A 266 8.58 17.22 2.84
CA GLU A 266 8.35 18.21 3.89
C GLU A 266 7.08 19.03 3.62
N GLN A 267 6.86 19.43 2.35
CA GLN A 267 5.61 20.08 1.96
C GLN A 267 4.40 19.16 2.18
N ALA A 268 4.50 17.88 1.81
CA ALA A 268 3.42 16.91 2.04
C ALA A 268 3.12 16.70 3.53
N VAL A 269 4.11 16.82 4.41
CA VAL A 269 3.92 16.72 5.87
C VAL A 269 3.33 18.01 6.44
N SER A 270 3.85 19.17 6.05
CA SER A 270 3.49 20.47 6.63
C SER A 270 2.12 20.99 6.21
N LEU A 271 1.70 20.69 4.98
CA LEU A 271 0.41 21.14 4.43
C LEU A 271 -0.79 20.31 4.89
N TYR A 272 -0.56 19.21 5.59
CA TYR A 272 -1.66 18.35 6.04
C TYR A 272 -2.59 19.06 7.02
N ARG A 273 -3.90 18.95 6.76
CA ARG A 273 -4.99 19.35 7.64
C ARG A 273 -5.97 18.20 7.76
N LYS A 274 -6.25 17.77 9.00
CA LYS A 274 -7.04 16.56 9.26
C LYS A 274 -8.43 16.65 8.61
N GLU A 275 -9.11 17.76 8.81
CA GLU A 275 -10.50 18.00 8.37
C GLU A 275 -10.63 17.98 6.84
N GLU A 276 -9.58 18.40 6.12
CA GLU A 276 -9.57 18.49 4.66
C GLU A 276 -9.06 17.18 4.01
N HIS A 277 -8.06 16.53 4.62
CA HIS A 277 -7.27 15.51 3.93
C HIS A 277 -7.49 14.07 4.43
N GLU A 278 -8.17 13.85 5.59
CA GLU A 278 -8.41 12.50 6.10
C GLU A 278 -9.26 11.65 5.13
N GLY A 279 -10.24 12.28 4.45
CA GLY A 279 -11.07 11.64 3.44
C GLY A 279 -10.33 11.16 2.19
N LEU A 280 -9.14 11.70 1.91
CA LEU A 280 -8.33 11.35 0.73
C LEU A 280 -7.78 9.92 0.77
N ILE A 281 -7.76 9.28 1.94
CA ILE A 281 -7.39 7.87 2.07
C ILE A 281 -8.25 6.99 1.16
N THR A 282 -9.55 7.30 1.07
CA THR A 282 -10.47 6.55 0.20
C THR A 282 -10.16 6.73 -1.29
N ALA A 283 -9.72 7.93 -1.68
CA ALA A 283 -9.39 8.25 -3.08
C ALA A 283 -8.03 7.70 -3.51
N TYR A 284 -7.04 7.71 -2.62
CA TYR A 284 -5.65 7.36 -2.93
C TYR A 284 -5.19 6.02 -2.34
N GLY A 285 -6.00 5.36 -1.52
CA GLY A 285 -5.70 4.07 -0.90
C GLY A 285 -4.58 4.11 0.15
N VAL A 286 -4.16 5.30 0.60
CA VAL A 286 -3.11 5.50 1.60
C VAL A 286 -3.27 6.86 2.29
N ALA A 287 -2.89 6.94 3.57
CA ALA A 287 -2.76 8.22 4.27
C ALA A 287 -1.51 8.95 3.74
N ILE A 288 -1.71 10.04 2.98
CA ILE A 288 -0.63 10.73 2.24
C ILE A 288 0.46 11.23 3.20
N ARG A 289 0.10 11.83 4.35
CA ARG A 289 1.09 12.32 5.33
C ARG A 289 1.89 11.18 5.94
N VAL A 290 1.24 10.06 6.28
CA VAL A 290 1.92 8.85 6.76
C VAL A 290 2.94 8.37 5.73
N ALA A 291 2.51 8.23 4.48
CA ALA A 291 3.40 7.82 3.40
C ALA A 291 4.55 8.81 3.18
N ALA A 292 4.29 10.13 3.24
CA ALA A 292 5.33 11.15 3.11
C ALA A 292 6.37 11.05 4.24
N ARG A 293 5.95 10.85 5.51
CA ARG A 293 6.86 10.62 6.64
C ARG A 293 7.69 9.36 6.49
N CYS A 294 7.11 8.28 5.96
CA CYS A 294 7.84 7.04 5.67
C CYS A 294 9.00 7.28 4.72
N PHE A 295 8.74 7.86 3.55
CA PHE A 295 9.78 8.19 2.57
C PHE A 295 10.75 9.25 3.10
N MET A 296 10.28 10.23 3.88
CA MET A 296 11.14 11.22 4.54
C MET A 296 12.15 10.55 5.48
N GLY A 297 11.75 9.51 6.21
CA GLY A 297 12.67 8.76 7.07
C GLY A 297 13.84 8.16 6.30
N GLU A 298 13.59 7.54 5.14
CA GLU A 298 14.66 7.00 4.29
C GLU A 298 15.55 8.11 3.70
N VAL A 299 14.94 9.20 3.19
CA VAL A 299 15.68 10.35 2.66
C VAL A 299 16.58 10.98 3.74
N LEU A 300 16.06 11.20 4.95
CA LEU A 300 16.81 11.79 6.05
C LEU A 300 17.98 10.89 6.45
N TRP A 301 17.78 9.57 6.53
CA TRP A 301 18.88 8.67 6.82
C TRP A 301 19.98 8.74 5.76
N LEU A 302 19.61 8.66 4.46
CA LEU A 302 20.59 8.78 3.36
C LEU A 302 21.36 10.10 3.41
N LYS A 303 20.68 11.20 3.77
CA LYS A 303 21.29 12.53 3.92
C LYS A 303 22.17 12.68 5.17
N GLY A 304 22.18 11.72 6.09
CA GLY A 304 23.02 11.74 7.31
C GLY A 304 22.33 12.33 8.53
N PHE A 305 20.99 12.30 8.59
CA PHE A 305 20.16 12.69 9.73
C PHE A 305 19.43 11.49 10.32
N PRO A 306 20.15 10.54 10.96
CA PRO A 306 19.56 9.27 11.37
C PRO A 306 18.52 9.41 12.49
N ASP A 307 18.70 10.28 13.50
CA ASP A 307 17.74 10.45 14.59
C ASP A 307 16.46 11.11 14.09
N SER A 308 16.58 12.10 13.22
CA SER A 308 15.45 12.71 12.50
C SER A 308 14.71 11.69 11.62
N ALA A 309 15.43 10.77 10.98
CA ALA A 309 14.86 9.65 10.21
C ALA A 309 14.00 8.75 11.09
N ARG A 310 14.53 8.29 12.23
CA ARG A 310 13.83 7.46 13.22
C ARG A 310 12.58 8.17 13.74
N GLY A 311 12.69 9.45 14.11
CA GLY A 311 11.57 10.27 14.58
C GLY A 311 10.43 10.34 13.55
N ASN A 312 10.74 10.52 12.27
CA ASN A 312 9.71 10.60 11.22
C ASN A 312 8.97 9.28 11.01
N VAL A 313 9.64 8.13 10.98
CA VAL A 313 8.96 6.83 10.80
C VAL A 313 8.16 6.41 12.04
N THR A 314 8.62 6.75 13.25
CA THR A 314 7.86 6.53 14.48
C THR A 314 6.57 7.33 14.48
N LEU A 315 6.63 8.62 14.17
CA LEU A 315 5.44 9.47 14.04
C LEU A 315 4.50 8.98 12.92
N ALA A 316 5.04 8.44 11.82
CA ALA A 316 4.23 7.83 10.76
C ALA A 316 3.45 6.61 11.29
N LEU A 317 4.08 5.76 12.10
CA LEU A 317 3.43 4.57 12.66
C LEU A 317 2.36 4.94 13.70
N GLU A 318 2.63 5.88 14.58
CA GLU A 318 1.66 6.39 15.56
C GLU A 318 0.43 6.96 14.87
N GLU A 319 0.64 7.79 13.85
CA GLU A 319 -0.43 8.37 13.07
C GLU A 319 -1.23 7.31 12.30
N ALA A 320 -0.56 6.36 11.64
CA ALA A 320 -1.21 5.27 10.92
C ALA A 320 -2.09 4.41 11.85
N LYS A 321 -1.61 4.09 13.06
CA LYS A 321 -2.37 3.38 14.10
C LYS A 321 -3.57 4.19 14.57
N SER A 322 -3.43 5.50 14.74
CA SER A 322 -4.54 6.40 15.12
C SER A 322 -5.63 6.46 14.04
N ILE A 323 -5.26 6.43 12.77
CA ILE A 323 -6.20 6.41 11.64
C ILE A 323 -6.87 5.04 11.49
N GLY A 324 -6.18 3.95 11.85
CA GLY A 324 -6.68 2.58 11.74
C GLY A 324 -6.69 2.01 10.32
N HIS A 325 -6.01 2.65 9.34
CA HIS A 325 -5.97 2.18 7.96
C HIS A 325 -4.88 1.14 7.74
N THR A 326 -5.27 -0.12 7.52
CA THR A 326 -4.38 -1.29 7.48
C THR A 326 -3.18 -1.13 6.54
N HIS A 327 -3.40 -0.66 5.31
CA HIS A 327 -2.31 -0.48 4.34
C HIS A 327 -1.29 0.57 4.81
N SER A 328 -1.77 1.68 5.41
CA SER A 328 -0.89 2.72 5.97
C SER A 328 -0.11 2.23 7.19
N ILE A 329 -0.71 1.36 8.04
CA ILE A 329 -0.01 0.74 9.17
C ILE A 329 1.09 -0.20 8.66
N GLY A 330 0.78 -1.07 7.68
CA GLY A 330 1.75 -1.99 7.09
C GLY A 330 2.93 -1.26 6.44
N MET A 331 2.65 -0.16 5.71
CA MET A 331 3.68 0.72 5.16
C MET A 331 4.56 1.32 6.27
N ALA A 332 3.97 1.89 7.31
CA ALA A 332 4.73 2.51 8.39
C ALA A 332 5.60 1.49 9.16
N LEU A 333 5.08 0.29 9.42
CA LEU A 333 5.85 -0.81 10.02
C LEU A 333 7.04 -1.21 9.14
N TYR A 334 6.86 -1.30 7.81
CA TYR A 334 7.95 -1.57 6.89
C TYR A 334 9.05 -0.50 6.98
N PHE A 335 8.69 0.78 6.95
CA PHE A 335 9.68 1.87 7.00
C PHE A 335 10.33 2.00 8.38
N CYS A 336 9.63 1.72 9.49
CA CYS A 336 10.25 1.57 10.80
C CYS A 336 11.30 0.46 10.80
N GLY A 337 10.96 -0.71 10.24
CA GLY A 337 11.89 -1.81 10.06
C GLY A 337 13.07 -1.44 9.14
N LEU A 338 12.84 -0.74 8.03
CA LEU A 338 13.88 -0.29 7.10
C LEU A 338 14.87 0.67 7.77
N VAL A 339 14.39 1.69 8.48
CA VAL A 339 15.27 2.63 9.19
C VAL A 339 16.02 1.93 10.30
N SER A 340 15.38 1.03 11.05
CA SER A 340 16.06 0.21 12.07
C SER A 340 17.12 -0.72 11.46
N PHE A 341 16.86 -1.29 10.28
CA PHE A 341 17.85 -2.06 9.53
C PHE A 341 19.07 -1.21 9.17
N LEU A 342 18.85 0.03 8.71
CA LEU A 342 19.92 0.97 8.38
C LEU A 342 20.74 1.36 9.62
N TYR A 343 20.10 1.41 10.79
CA TYR A 343 20.77 1.57 12.09
C TYR A 343 21.49 0.31 12.59
N ARG A 344 21.28 -0.85 11.94
CA ARG A 344 21.73 -2.18 12.37
C ARG A 344 21.13 -2.61 13.71
N ASP A 345 19.92 -2.17 14.03
CA ASP A 345 19.15 -2.58 15.20
C ASP A 345 18.27 -3.80 14.87
N ALA A 346 18.85 -5.00 15.05
CA ALA A 346 18.20 -6.27 14.74
C ALA A 346 16.93 -6.52 15.57
N ASN A 347 16.94 -6.10 16.85
CA ASN A 347 15.79 -6.25 17.74
C ASN A 347 14.60 -5.44 17.24
N ALA A 348 14.80 -4.16 16.92
CA ALA A 348 13.74 -3.32 16.39
C ALA A 348 13.23 -3.82 15.03
N VAL A 349 14.11 -4.30 14.13
CA VAL A 349 13.69 -4.90 12.86
C VAL A 349 12.78 -6.11 13.09
N ARG A 350 13.15 -7.00 14.03
CA ARG A 350 12.32 -8.16 14.37
C ARG A 350 10.95 -7.73 14.90
N GLU A 351 10.89 -6.82 15.88
CA GLU A 351 9.64 -6.33 16.46
C GLU A 351 8.69 -5.76 15.40
N TYR A 352 9.16 -4.88 14.52
CA TYR A 352 8.32 -4.28 13.48
C TYR A 352 7.89 -5.29 12.42
N THR A 353 8.74 -6.24 12.04
CA THR A 353 8.37 -7.27 11.07
C THR A 353 7.41 -8.29 11.66
N GLU A 354 7.53 -8.67 12.93
CA GLU A 354 6.57 -9.52 13.63
C GLU A 354 5.20 -8.85 13.76
N GLU A 355 5.16 -7.57 14.15
CA GLU A 355 3.90 -6.81 14.20
C GLU A 355 3.23 -6.75 12.82
N MET A 356 4.01 -6.55 11.76
CA MET A 356 3.53 -6.54 10.38
C MET A 356 2.97 -7.91 9.95
N MET A 357 3.64 -9.02 10.29
CA MET A 357 3.14 -10.37 10.01
C MET A 357 1.86 -10.68 10.79
N ASN A 358 1.78 -10.25 12.04
CA ASN A 358 0.58 -10.37 12.85
C ASN A 358 -0.61 -9.57 12.28
N LEU A 359 -0.36 -8.38 11.74
CA LEU A 359 -1.36 -7.60 11.04
C LEU A 359 -1.84 -8.34 9.77
N ALA A 360 -0.91 -8.86 8.97
CA ALA A 360 -1.20 -9.59 7.74
C ALA A 360 -1.97 -10.89 7.96
N SER A 361 -1.83 -11.53 9.12
CA SER A 361 -2.62 -12.73 9.45
C SER A 361 -4.10 -12.45 9.73
N ARG A 362 -4.43 -11.20 10.05
CA ARG A 362 -5.80 -10.77 10.41
C ARG A 362 -6.50 -10.00 9.31
N GLN A 363 -5.74 -9.31 8.47
CA GLN A 363 -6.27 -8.44 7.42
C GLN A 363 -5.43 -8.55 6.14
N PRO A 364 -6.02 -8.41 4.95
CA PRO A 364 -5.28 -8.44 3.69
C PRO A 364 -4.19 -7.36 3.65
N LEU A 365 -2.93 -7.78 3.49
CA LEU A 365 -1.77 -6.90 3.43
C LEU A 365 -0.70 -7.55 2.54
N ALA A 366 -0.76 -7.33 1.22
CA ALA A 366 -0.03 -8.16 0.27
C ALA A 366 1.47 -7.82 0.13
N ALA A 367 1.83 -6.52 -0.04
CA ALA A 367 3.18 -6.14 -0.45
C ALA A 367 4.18 -6.08 0.71
N TRP A 368 3.80 -5.47 1.82
CA TRP A 368 4.71 -5.15 2.92
C TRP A 368 5.28 -6.36 3.64
N PRO A 369 4.48 -7.41 3.97
CA PRO A 369 5.02 -8.64 4.55
C PRO A 369 6.04 -9.35 3.67
N THR A 370 5.87 -9.28 2.35
CA THR A 370 6.80 -9.89 1.40
C THR A 370 8.19 -9.23 1.47
N LEU A 371 8.22 -7.89 1.52
CA LEU A 371 9.46 -7.13 1.70
C LEU A 371 10.02 -7.30 3.13
N GLY A 372 9.16 -7.31 4.13
CA GLY A 372 9.53 -7.48 5.53
C GLY A 372 10.20 -8.81 5.83
N LYS A 373 9.84 -9.88 5.09
CA LYS A 373 10.49 -11.19 5.22
C LYS A 373 11.99 -11.13 4.94
N ALA A 374 12.44 -10.33 3.97
CA ALA A 374 13.86 -10.15 3.71
C ALA A 374 14.59 -9.44 4.87
N MET A 375 13.94 -8.45 5.48
CA MET A 375 14.49 -7.77 6.66
C MET A 375 14.51 -8.69 7.89
N GLN A 376 13.49 -9.54 8.07
CA GLN A 376 13.47 -10.54 9.14
C GLN A 376 14.63 -11.53 9.01
N GLY A 377 14.92 -11.98 7.76
CA GLY A 377 16.09 -12.82 7.50
C GLY A 377 17.40 -12.13 7.87
N TRP A 378 17.52 -10.83 7.59
CA TRP A 378 18.68 -10.05 8.04
C TRP A 378 18.77 -9.96 9.57
N ALA A 379 17.68 -9.77 10.28
CA ALA A 379 17.69 -9.71 11.75
C ALA A 379 18.22 -11.02 12.35
N GLN A 380 17.78 -12.18 11.83
CA GLN A 380 18.31 -13.49 12.23
C GLN A 380 19.81 -13.61 11.96
N LEU A 381 20.30 -13.15 10.80
CA LEU A 381 21.73 -13.13 10.48
C LEU A 381 22.53 -12.27 11.47
N ALA A 382 22.00 -11.10 11.84
CA ALA A 382 22.64 -10.22 12.81
C ALA A 382 22.68 -10.81 14.23
N GLU A 383 21.74 -11.70 14.56
CA GLU A 383 21.68 -12.48 15.81
C GLU A 383 22.56 -13.75 15.76
N GLY A 384 23.19 -14.06 14.62
CA GLY A 384 24.12 -15.18 14.45
C GLY A 384 23.48 -16.43 13.83
N ASP A 385 22.19 -16.43 13.49
CA ASP A 385 21.51 -17.55 12.79
C ASP A 385 21.77 -17.46 11.28
N LEU A 386 22.91 -18.02 10.84
CA LEU A 386 23.28 -18.05 9.43
C LEU A 386 22.43 -19.03 8.63
N ASP A 387 22.04 -20.15 9.23
CA ASP A 387 21.32 -21.23 8.56
C ASP A 387 19.85 -20.88 8.31
N GLY A 388 19.22 -20.11 9.21
CA GLY A 388 17.85 -19.61 9.05
C GLY A 388 17.79 -18.28 8.29
N GLY A 389 18.62 -17.32 8.64
CA GLY A 389 18.54 -15.94 8.17
C GLY A 389 18.83 -15.76 6.68
N LEU A 390 19.91 -16.38 6.16
CA LEU A 390 20.28 -16.21 4.74
C LEU A 390 19.24 -16.79 3.77
N PRO A 391 18.73 -18.01 3.96
CA PRO A 391 17.63 -18.52 3.14
C PRO A 391 16.38 -17.66 3.25
N LEU A 392 16.01 -17.18 4.44
CA LEU A 392 14.83 -16.35 4.65
C LEU A 392 14.95 -15.00 3.92
N MET A 393 16.10 -14.34 3.98
CA MET A 393 16.37 -13.09 3.26
C MET A 393 16.26 -13.29 1.74
N ARG A 394 16.88 -14.36 1.20
CA ARG A 394 16.76 -14.72 -0.23
C ARG A 394 15.32 -15.00 -0.62
N GLN A 395 14.59 -15.76 0.20
CA GLN A 395 13.17 -16.07 -0.05
C GLN A 395 12.31 -14.79 -0.10
N GLY A 396 12.56 -13.81 0.79
CA GLY A 396 11.87 -12.52 0.78
C GLY A 396 12.12 -11.75 -0.53
N ILE A 397 13.38 -11.66 -0.94
CA ILE A 397 13.79 -11.02 -2.21
C ILE A 397 13.14 -11.70 -3.42
N ASP A 398 13.19 -13.03 -3.50
CA ASP A 398 12.62 -13.80 -4.61
C ASP A 398 11.09 -13.67 -4.66
N SER A 399 10.44 -13.67 -3.50
CA SER A 399 8.99 -13.49 -3.41
C SER A 399 8.58 -12.09 -3.88
N ALA A 400 9.33 -11.05 -3.53
CA ALA A 400 9.08 -9.70 -4.00
C ALA A 400 9.28 -9.56 -5.53
N LYS A 401 10.36 -10.17 -6.07
CA LYS A 401 10.59 -10.24 -7.53
C LYS A 401 9.43 -10.93 -8.25
N LYS A 402 8.97 -12.08 -7.74
CA LYS A 402 7.81 -12.83 -8.29
C LYS A 402 6.51 -12.03 -8.23
N ALA A 403 6.34 -11.22 -7.19
CA ALA A 403 5.21 -10.30 -7.08
C ALA A 403 5.35 -9.05 -7.97
N GLY A 404 6.41 -8.91 -8.77
CA GLY A 404 6.67 -7.78 -9.66
C GLY A 404 7.09 -6.50 -8.91
N ILE A 405 7.47 -6.59 -7.64
CA ILE A 405 7.97 -5.46 -6.86
C ILE A 405 9.44 -5.25 -7.20
N SER A 406 9.77 -4.11 -7.80
CA SER A 406 11.16 -3.76 -8.16
C SER A 406 11.70 -2.61 -7.29
N MET A 407 10.85 -1.69 -6.84
CA MET A 407 11.23 -0.66 -5.86
C MET A 407 11.74 -1.33 -4.56
N PHE A 408 12.77 -0.79 -3.95
CA PHE A 408 13.51 -1.32 -2.79
C PHE A 408 14.36 -2.57 -3.07
N MET A 409 14.31 -3.14 -4.27
CA MET A 409 15.17 -4.29 -4.58
C MET A 409 16.65 -3.92 -4.57
N PRO A 410 17.10 -2.77 -5.13
CA PRO A 410 18.49 -2.34 -5.02
C PRO A 410 18.96 -2.23 -3.56
N PHE A 411 18.12 -1.73 -2.64
CA PHE A 411 18.41 -1.74 -1.21
C PHE A 411 18.63 -3.16 -0.68
N LEU A 412 17.68 -4.07 -0.88
CA LEU A 412 17.75 -5.42 -0.32
C LEU A 412 18.90 -6.23 -0.92
N THR A 413 19.16 -6.10 -2.22
CA THR A 413 20.23 -6.84 -2.90
C THR A 413 21.62 -6.31 -2.55
N THR A 414 21.80 -4.99 -2.38
CA THR A 414 23.06 -4.44 -1.88
C THR A 414 23.33 -4.89 -0.44
N ARG A 415 22.31 -4.99 0.42
CA ARG A 415 22.48 -5.53 1.78
C ARG A 415 22.84 -7.01 1.78
N LEU A 416 22.21 -7.81 0.90
CA LEU A 416 22.57 -9.21 0.73
C LEU A 416 24.02 -9.39 0.26
N ALA A 417 24.45 -8.57 -0.71
CA ALA A 417 25.84 -8.59 -1.19
C ALA A 417 26.85 -8.23 -0.08
N GLU A 418 26.54 -7.21 0.75
CA GLU A 418 27.37 -6.83 1.89
C GLU A 418 27.54 -8.00 2.88
N ILE A 419 26.45 -8.71 3.19
CA ILE A 419 26.48 -9.89 4.06
C ILE A 419 27.33 -11.00 3.44
N LEU A 420 27.13 -11.30 2.17
CA LEU A 420 27.88 -12.36 1.46
C LEU A 420 29.40 -12.05 1.45
N LEU A 421 29.79 -10.79 1.24
CA LEU A 421 31.17 -10.37 1.37
C LEU A 421 31.68 -10.55 2.81
N SER A 422 30.89 -10.23 3.83
CA SER A 422 31.30 -10.41 5.24
C SER A 422 31.49 -11.89 5.62
N LEU A 423 30.79 -12.80 4.94
CA LEU A 423 30.90 -14.25 5.09
C LEU A 423 31.95 -14.90 4.17
N ASP A 424 32.74 -14.07 3.48
CA ASP A 424 33.76 -14.51 2.48
C ASP A 424 33.19 -15.32 1.31
N ARG A 425 31.90 -15.15 1.01
CA ARG A 425 31.19 -15.77 -0.13
C ARG A 425 31.32 -14.89 -1.37
N VAL A 426 32.52 -14.77 -1.91
CA VAL A 426 32.92 -13.81 -2.95
C VAL A 426 32.12 -14.03 -4.24
N ASP A 427 32.04 -15.28 -4.73
CA ASP A 427 31.34 -15.60 -5.99
C ASP A 427 29.84 -15.30 -5.92
N ASP A 428 29.21 -15.63 -4.79
CA ASP A 428 27.80 -15.30 -4.56
C ASP A 428 27.57 -13.77 -4.50
N ALA A 429 28.48 -13.04 -3.85
CA ALA A 429 28.41 -11.59 -3.76
C ALA A 429 28.56 -10.94 -5.15
N GLU A 430 29.50 -11.44 -5.97
CA GLU A 430 29.70 -10.97 -7.33
C GLU A 430 28.41 -11.11 -8.17
N SER A 431 27.77 -12.27 -8.12
CA SER A 431 26.50 -12.52 -8.81
C SER A 431 25.39 -11.54 -8.36
N ILE A 432 25.24 -11.31 -7.05
CA ILE A 432 24.21 -10.39 -6.52
C ILE A 432 24.53 -8.92 -6.86
N ILE A 433 25.80 -8.54 -6.87
CA ILE A 433 26.23 -7.20 -7.27
C ILE A 433 25.91 -6.94 -8.75
N ALA A 434 26.21 -7.91 -9.63
CA ALA A 434 25.88 -7.83 -11.05
C ALA A 434 24.36 -7.74 -11.28
N ASP A 435 23.57 -8.56 -10.58
CA ASP A 435 22.10 -8.51 -10.61
C ASP A 435 21.56 -7.15 -10.16
N SER A 436 22.15 -6.56 -9.10
CA SER A 436 21.78 -5.24 -8.58
C SER A 436 22.07 -4.13 -9.60
N GLU A 437 23.22 -4.17 -10.25
CA GLU A 437 23.60 -3.19 -11.27
C GLU A 437 22.64 -3.26 -12.46
N ALA A 438 22.39 -4.45 -12.99
CA ALA A 438 21.44 -4.67 -14.08
C ALA A 438 20.02 -4.23 -13.71
N LEU A 439 19.63 -4.41 -12.46
CA LEU A 439 18.33 -3.95 -11.94
C LEU A 439 18.27 -2.41 -11.91
N MET A 440 19.26 -1.75 -11.34
CA MET A 440 19.34 -0.28 -11.29
C MET A 440 19.33 0.34 -12.69
N ASP A 441 20.02 -0.27 -13.66
CA ASP A 441 20.04 0.20 -15.04
C ASP A 441 18.67 0.04 -15.73
N ARG A 442 17.97 -1.04 -15.45
CA ARG A 442 16.64 -1.29 -15.98
C ARG A 442 15.57 -0.38 -15.36
N THR A 443 15.63 -0.16 -14.05
CA THR A 443 14.59 0.59 -13.31
C THR A 443 14.84 2.11 -13.31
N GLY A 444 16.09 2.54 -13.39
CA GLY A 444 16.50 3.92 -13.16
C GLY A 444 16.58 4.31 -11.68
N GLU A 445 16.42 3.36 -10.74
CA GLU A 445 16.59 3.62 -9.31
C GLU A 445 18.07 3.89 -8.98
N ARG A 446 18.37 5.01 -8.30
CA ARG A 446 19.74 5.49 -8.10
C ARG A 446 20.09 5.81 -6.65
N ASN A 447 19.12 5.82 -5.71
CA ASN A 447 19.35 6.20 -4.31
C ASN A 447 20.37 5.30 -3.58
N TYR A 448 20.59 4.06 -4.06
CA TYR A 448 21.59 3.14 -3.51
C TYR A 448 22.80 2.91 -4.47
N GLU A 449 22.96 3.70 -5.51
CA GLU A 449 24.08 3.55 -6.47
C GLU A 449 25.44 3.71 -5.79
N GLY A 450 25.59 4.66 -4.88
CA GLY A 450 26.83 4.84 -4.12
C GLY A 450 27.20 3.61 -3.28
N GLU A 451 26.21 2.95 -2.66
CA GLU A 451 26.41 1.69 -1.93
C GLU A 451 26.84 0.55 -2.87
N LEU A 452 26.19 0.43 -4.03
CA LEU A 452 26.57 -0.57 -5.01
C LEU A 452 28.03 -0.38 -5.49
N ARG A 453 28.44 0.87 -5.78
CA ARG A 453 29.83 1.20 -6.15
C ARG A 453 30.81 0.86 -5.03
N ARG A 454 30.46 1.15 -3.77
CA ARG A 454 31.26 0.77 -2.60
C ARG A 454 31.47 -0.75 -2.54
N LEU A 455 30.42 -1.54 -2.72
CA LEU A 455 30.50 -3.01 -2.69
C LEU A 455 31.31 -3.57 -3.88
N LYS A 456 31.22 -2.96 -5.05
CA LYS A 456 32.09 -3.30 -6.20
C LYS A 456 33.57 -3.05 -5.85
N GLY A 457 33.87 -1.95 -5.17
CA GLY A 457 35.21 -1.67 -4.66
C GLY A 457 35.71 -2.72 -3.66
N GLU A 458 34.87 -3.13 -2.70
CA GLU A 458 35.18 -4.19 -1.75
C GLU A 458 35.41 -5.55 -2.44
N LEU A 459 34.60 -5.87 -3.45
CA LEU A 459 34.73 -7.08 -4.24
C LEU A 459 36.04 -7.10 -5.01
N SER A 460 36.33 -6.05 -5.80
CA SER A 460 37.57 -5.92 -6.58
C SER A 460 38.79 -5.96 -5.69
N TRP A 461 38.74 -5.34 -4.50
CA TRP A 461 39.83 -5.42 -3.52
C TRP A 461 40.10 -6.86 -3.07
N ARG A 462 39.04 -7.64 -2.73
CA ARG A 462 39.20 -9.07 -2.35
C ARG A 462 39.72 -9.94 -3.49
N GLN A 463 39.40 -9.60 -4.72
CA GLN A 463 39.92 -10.25 -5.93
C GLN A 463 41.36 -9.83 -6.30
N GLY A 464 41.97 -8.89 -5.55
CA GLY A 464 43.32 -8.36 -5.83
C GLY A 464 43.37 -7.37 -6.98
N LEU A 465 42.21 -6.86 -7.47
CA LEU A 465 42.11 -5.89 -8.58
C LEU A 465 42.16 -4.46 -8.00
N PHE A 466 43.35 -4.05 -7.56
CA PHE A 466 43.51 -2.86 -6.74
C PHE A 466 43.18 -1.55 -7.46
N GLU A 467 43.52 -1.42 -8.75
CA GLU A 467 43.21 -0.22 -9.53
C GLU A 467 41.70 -0.06 -9.75
N GLU A 468 41.03 -1.16 -10.02
CA GLU A 468 39.57 -1.19 -10.15
C GLU A 468 38.88 -0.91 -8.80
N ALA A 469 39.37 -1.48 -7.72
CA ALA A 469 38.86 -1.21 -6.37
C ALA A 469 38.92 0.29 -6.04
N GLU A 470 40.08 0.95 -6.29
CA GLU A 470 40.22 2.38 -6.05
C GLU A 470 39.25 3.20 -6.93
N ALA A 471 39.14 2.85 -8.21
CA ALA A 471 38.20 3.50 -9.14
C ALA A 471 36.75 3.40 -8.65
N GLN A 472 36.31 2.22 -8.15
CA GLN A 472 34.96 2.02 -7.64
C GLN A 472 34.73 2.80 -6.34
N PHE A 473 35.69 2.85 -5.40
CA PHE A 473 35.56 3.66 -4.19
C PHE A 473 35.47 5.15 -4.50
N CYS A 474 36.29 5.66 -5.46
CA CYS A 474 36.18 7.03 -5.91
C CYS A 474 34.81 7.34 -6.55
N ALA A 475 34.30 6.44 -7.39
CA ALA A 475 32.98 6.56 -8.00
C ALA A 475 31.87 6.55 -6.94
N ALA A 476 31.97 5.71 -5.90
CA ALA A 476 31.04 5.70 -4.77
C ALA A 476 30.97 7.06 -4.07
N LEU A 477 32.12 7.66 -3.80
CA LEU A 477 32.20 8.98 -3.17
C LEU A 477 31.67 10.11 -4.08
N GLU A 478 31.93 10.03 -5.37
CA GLU A 478 31.42 11.01 -6.35
C GLU A 478 29.89 10.97 -6.40
N VAL A 479 29.29 9.77 -6.51
CA VAL A 479 27.83 9.57 -6.50
C VAL A 479 27.24 10.07 -5.18
N ALA A 480 27.79 9.67 -4.04
CA ALA A 480 27.28 10.06 -2.72
C ALA A 480 27.30 11.60 -2.54
N ARG A 481 28.36 12.27 -2.97
CA ARG A 481 28.46 13.75 -2.92
C ARG A 481 27.47 14.44 -3.84
N LYS A 482 27.31 13.94 -5.07
CA LYS A 482 26.33 14.46 -6.04
C LYS A 482 24.91 14.36 -5.52
N GLN A 483 24.58 13.28 -4.82
CA GLN A 483 23.28 13.03 -4.21
C GLN A 483 23.12 13.71 -2.84
N GLU A 484 24.17 14.29 -2.29
CA GLU A 484 24.23 14.77 -0.90
C GLU A 484 23.91 13.67 0.13
N ALA A 485 24.27 12.44 -0.20
CA ALA A 485 24.01 11.23 0.60
C ALA A 485 25.11 11.00 1.62
N LYS A 486 25.13 11.77 2.71
CA LYS A 486 26.20 11.77 3.73
C LYS A 486 26.41 10.43 4.42
N ALA A 487 25.34 9.66 4.67
CA ALA A 487 25.47 8.32 5.23
C ALA A 487 26.19 7.36 4.26
N VAL A 488 25.92 7.45 2.97
CA VAL A 488 26.59 6.67 1.93
C VAL A 488 28.05 7.15 1.77
N GLU A 489 28.30 8.47 1.81
CA GLU A 489 29.65 9.04 1.77
C GLU A 489 30.50 8.53 2.95
N LEU A 490 29.94 8.47 4.17
CA LEU A 490 30.61 7.94 5.35
C LEU A 490 30.99 6.46 5.15
N ARG A 491 30.06 5.63 4.75
CA ARG A 491 30.29 4.19 4.53
C ARG A 491 31.33 3.93 3.43
N ALA A 492 31.23 4.66 2.31
CA ALA A 492 32.21 4.57 1.23
C ALA A 492 33.61 5.03 1.70
N THR A 493 33.68 6.08 2.53
CA THR A 493 34.95 6.56 3.09
C THR A 493 35.53 5.54 4.06
N ILE A 494 34.74 4.85 4.89
CA ILE A 494 35.22 3.78 5.77
C ILE A 494 35.90 2.68 4.95
N SER A 495 35.23 2.18 3.90
CA SER A 495 35.77 1.15 3.03
C SER A 495 37.05 1.61 2.32
N TYR A 496 37.03 2.82 1.76
CA TYR A 496 38.18 3.37 1.03
C TYR A 496 39.37 3.66 1.96
N ALA A 497 39.14 4.16 3.18
CA ALA A 497 40.20 4.40 4.16
C ALA A 497 40.91 3.11 4.58
N ARG A 498 40.16 2.01 4.77
CA ARG A 498 40.73 0.67 5.02
C ARG A 498 41.56 0.17 3.83
N PHE A 499 41.07 0.35 2.62
CA PHE A 499 41.81 0.02 1.40
C PHE A 499 43.12 0.84 1.30
N LEU A 500 43.07 2.16 1.52
CA LEU A 500 44.25 3.03 1.50
C LEU A 500 45.28 2.60 2.55
N ALA A 501 44.89 2.26 3.74
CA ALA A 501 45.79 1.74 4.78
C ALA A 501 46.51 0.46 4.34
N ALA A 502 45.77 -0.51 3.80
CA ALA A 502 46.34 -1.73 3.24
C ALA A 502 47.30 -1.47 2.06
N ARG A 503 47.19 -0.29 1.42
CA ARG A 503 48.09 0.17 0.36
C ARG A 503 49.23 1.10 0.87
N GLY A 504 49.44 1.19 2.21
CA GLY A 504 50.49 2.01 2.79
C GLY A 504 50.21 3.52 2.85
N GLN A 505 48.90 3.90 2.78
CA GLN A 505 48.46 5.31 2.83
C GLN A 505 47.49 5.57 4.02
N PRO A 506 47.84 5.16 5.28
CA PRO A 506 46.92 5.28 6.42
C PRO A 506 46.56 6.73 6.76
N ASP A 507 47.52 7.67 6.62
CA ASP A 507 47.29 9.11 6.87
C ASP A 507 46.22 9.71 5.96
N ARG A 508 46.25 9.38 4.66
CA ARG A 508 45.26 9.82 3.70
C ARG A 508 43.87 9.30 4.06
N GLY A 509 43.76 8.01 4.39
CA GLY A 509 42.53 7.40 4.83
C GLY A 509 41.98 8.02 6.12
N CYS A 510 42.86 8.25 7.11
CA CYS A 510 42.50 8.87 8.39
C CYS A 510 41.98 10.31 8.20
N ALA A 511 42.65 11.12 7.36
CA ALA A 511 42.24 12.50 7.09
C ALA A 511 40.83 12.55 6.44
N MET A 512 40.61 11.73 5.42
CA MET A 512 39.31 11.65 4.74
C MET A 512 38.18 11.22 5.70
N LEU A 513 38.42 10.18 6.46
CA LEU A 513 37.40 9.63 7.38
C LEU A 513 37.10 10.60 8.52
N SER A 514 38.12 11.25 9.09
CA SER A 514 37.95 12.27 10.13
C SER A 514 37.11 13.47 9.63
N SER A 515 37.33 13.89 8.37
CA SER A 515 36.58 15.00 7.78
C SER A 515 35.08 14.69 7.65
N ILE A 516 34.72 13.52 7.13
CA ILE A 516 33.30 13.17 6.97
C ILE A 516 32.62 12.83 8.29
N ALA A 517 33.31 12.16 9.23
CA ALA A 517 32.76 11.84 10.55
C ALA A 517 32.43 13.10 11.36
N ALA A 518 33.25 14.16 11.23
CA ALA A 518 33.02 15.44 11.90
C ALA A 518 31.80 16.20 11.39
N TRP A 519 31.28 15.87 10.21
CA TRP A 519 30.09 16.49 9.63
C TRP A 519 28.79 16.11 10.37
N PHE A 520 28.73 14.90 10.96
CA PHE A 520 27.52 14.39 11.58
C PHE A 520 27.23 15.05 12.92
N GLU A 521 26.04 15.58 13.07
CA GLU A 521 25.51 16.14 14.32
C GLU A 521 24.59 15.14 15.06
N GLU A 522 23.97 14.21 14.33
CA GLU A 522 23.07 13.17 14.82
C GLU A 522 23.70 11.77 14.73
N GLY A 523 23.10 10.78 15.41
CA GLY A 523 23.47 9.36 15.30
C GLY A 523 24.84 9.02 15.85
N LYS A 524 25.33 9.72 16.87
CA LYS A 524 26.67 9.52 17.45
C LYS A 524 26.89 8.10 18.00
N ASP A 525 25.84 7.45 18.44
CA ASP A 525 25.80 6.06 18.91
C ASP A 525 25.51 5.05 17.79
N GLY A 526 25.26 5.53 16.57
CA GLY A 526 24.95 4.69 15.41
C GLY A 526 26.15 3.87 14.94
N HIS A 527 25.87 2.66 14.46
CA HIS A 527 26.91 1.68 14.05
C HIS A 527 27.95 2.28 13.07
N ASP A 528 27.53 3.07 12.09
CA ASP A 528 28.44 3.58 11.06
C ASP A 528 29.43 4.63 11.63
N LEU A 529 28.99 5.52 12.54
CA LEU A 529 29.86 6.48 13.21
C LEU A 529 30.79 5.79 14.22
N VAL A 530 30.30 4.86 15.00
CA VAL A 530 31.13 4.05 15.91
C VAL A 530 32.20 3.28 15.13
N THR A 531 31.84 2.73 13.97
CA THR A 531 32.77 2.04 13.06
C THR A 531 33.81 3.01 12.50
N ALA A 532 33.40 4.24 12.13
CA ALA A 532 34.31 5.27 11.64
C ALA A 532 35.30 5.71 12.70
N GLU A 533 34.86 5.94 13.94
CA GLU A 533 35.72 6.30 15.06
C GLU A 533 36.74 5.20 15.38
N ALA A 534 36.32 3.94 15.42
CA ALA A 534 37.20 2.80 15.60
C ALA A 534 38.25 2.70 14.47
N ALA A 535 37.85 2.91 13.21
CA ALA A 535 38.75 2.92 12.07
C ALA A 535 39.76 4.09 12.15
N ILE A 536 39.34 5.29 12.54
CA ILE A 536 40.25 6.44 12.74
C ILE A 536 41.29 6.14 13.83
N ALA A 537 40.87 5.50 14.92
CA ALA A 537 41.78 5.12 16.01
C ALA A 537 42.82 4.10 15.53
N ALA A 538 42.40 3.07 14.79
CA ALA A 538 43.31 2.07 14.22
C ALA A 538 44.33 2.70 13.25
N LEU A 539 43.87 3.53 12.31
CA LEU A 539 44.73 4.22 11.33
C LEU A 539 45.76 5.14 11.99
N LYS A 540 45.40 5.83 13.06
CA LYS A 540 46.37 6.62 13.87
C LYS A 540 47.38 5.77 14.60
N GLY A 541 47.03 4.56 14.99
CA GLY A 541 47.95 3.60 15.61
C GLY A 541 48.98 3.06 14.60
N GLU A 542 48.58 2.71 13.40
CA GLU A 542 49.42 2.26 12.31
C GLU A 542 50.39 3.37 11.84
N ALA A 543 49.92 4.61 11.74
CA ALA A 543 50.75 5.76 11.35
C ALA A 543 51.86 6.07 12.37
N ARG A 544 51.77 5.62 13.64
CA ARG A 544 52.80 5.78 14.65
C ARG A 544 53.83 4.64 14.68
N GLN A 545 53.58 3.55 13.95
CA GLN A 545 54.48 2.39 13.88
C GLN A 545 55.38 2.36 12.65
N VAL A 546 55.13 3.27 11.67
CA VAL A 546 55.96 3.52 10.49
C VAL A 546 56.80 4.77 10.71
#